data_3bee1fb9674a43e635ebac1327ba69b3
#
_entry.id   3bee1fb9674a43e635ebac1327ba69b3
#
_cell.length_a   1.000
_cell.length_b   1.000
_cell.length_c   1.000
_cell.angle_alpha   90.00
_cell.angle_beta   90.00
_cell.angle_gamma   90.00
#
_symmetry.space_group_name_H-M   'P 1'
#
loop_
_entity.id
_entity.type
_entity.pdbx_description
1 polymer ?
#
loop_
_entity_poly.entity_id
_entity_poly.type
_entity_poly.pdbx_seq_one_letter_code
_entity_poly.pdbx_strand_id
1 'polypeptide(L)'
;MPSARDAASEVPDMNLYKLSRVHSTLEGLKNKPEWTADDTKSFDCMHYLGDAAIDNAAKELGLKAGERVLDIGSGFGGTGRYLYRHYGVATTGIELQKDIHEIAQTINKRSGAGDRAISFNGNFLELDPSLMGAPVNHIVSFLCVLHIPERVVLFKKAYDVLEPGGKLYIEDFFARAPLDRNNLETLRGSVSCPYLPDKSHYMQELEAAGFEITNWVDMSTTWTEFVHRRAGEYKKDPSLDADLTAFYDAVDAVFAGGQVGGARVTCQKK
;
A
#
# COMPACT_ATOMS: atom_id res chain seq x y z
N MET A 1 -12.85 -27.10 -9.85
CA MET A 1 -12.55 -25.80 -9.22
C MET A 1 -11.03 -25.65 -9.29
N PRO A 2 -10.48 -24.58 -9.89
CA PRO A 2 -9.03 -24.35 -9.86
C PRO A 2 -8.60 -24.21 -8.40
N SER A 3 -7.43 -24.74 -8.05
CA SER A 3 -6.90 -24.68 -6.69
C SER A 3 -6.48 -23.24 -6.38
N ALA A 4 -6.54 -22.85 -5.11
CA ALA A 4 -6.10 -21.51 -4.66
C ALA A 4 -4.62 -21.20 -5.02
N ARG A 5 -3.84 -22.20 -5.42
CA ARG A 5 -2.45 -22.05 -5.91
C ARG A 5 -2.37 -21.40 -7.30
N ASP A 6 -3.41 -21.52 -8.13
CA ASP A 6 -3.39 -20.97 -9.48
C ASP A 6 -3.77 -19.48 -9.53
N ALA A 7 -4.50 -18.99 -8.51
CA ALA A 7 -4.92 -17.59 -8.46
C ALA A 7 -3.78 -16.61 -8.05
N ALA A 8 -2.82 -17.06 -7.25
CA ALA A 8 -1.68 -16.22 -6.82
C ALA A 8 -0.64 -15.98 -7.93
N SER A 9 -0.64 -16.82 -8.99
CA SER A 9 0.23 -16.67 -10.15
C SER A 9 -0.29 -15.74 -11.24
N GLU A 10 -1.52 -15.22 -11.08
CA GLU A 10 -2.22 -14.42 -12.10
C GLU A 10 -2.42 -12.94 -11.71
N VAL A 11 -1.75 -12.44 -10.65
CA VAL A 11 -1.74 -10.98 -10.45
C VAL A 11 -0.86 -10.39 -11.56
N PRO A 12 -1.45 -9.70 -12.55
CA PRO A 12 -0.66 -9.18 -13.66
C PRO A 12 0.37 -8.19 -13.11
N ASP A 13 1.56 -8.17 -13.74
CA ASP A 13 2.55 -7.14 -13.47
C ASP A 13 1.87 -5.77 -13.48
N MET A 14 1.87 -5.10 -12.35
CA MET A 14 1.23 -3.80 -12.28
C MET A 14 2.07 -2.81 -13.07
N ASN A 15 1.52 -2.29 -14.15
CA ASN A 15 2.18 -1.30 -15.03
C ASN A 15 2.71 -0.06 -14.28
N LEU A 16 2.19 0.18 -13.08
CA LEU A 16 2.63 1.23 -12.17
C LEU A 16 4.11 1.09 -11.79
N TYR A 17 4.61 -0.14 -11.65
CA TYR A 17 6.00 -0.40 -11.28
C TYR A 17 6.85 -0.58 -12.53
N LYS A 18 7.25 0.53 -13.14
CA LYS A 18 8.22 0.50 -14.25
C LYS A 18 9.60 0.16 -13.71
N LEU A 19 9.87 -1.13 -13.59
CA LEU A 19 11.12 -1.65 -13.03
C LEU A 19 12.35 -1.20 -13.81
N SER A 20 12.23 -0.98 -15.12
CA SER A 20 13.33 -0.46 -15.95
C SER A 20 13.85 0.91 -15.42
N ARG A 21 12.94 1.81 -15.06
CA ARG A 21 13.29 3.12 -14.46
C ARG A 21 13.90 2.94 -13.06
N VAL A 22 13.32 2.06 -12.27
CA VAL A 22 13.84 1.74 -10.93
C VAL A 22 15.26 1.16 -11.04
N HIS A 23 15.47 0.15 -11.89
CA HIS A 23 16.79 -0.43 -12.11
C HIS A 23 17.81 0.58 -12.61
N SER A 24 17.45 1.49 -13.53
CA SER A 24 18.31 2.56 -13.99
C SER A 24 18.74 3.49 -12.85
N THR A 25 17.82 3.86 -11.98
CA THR A 25 18.10 4.68 -10.79
C THR A 25 19.07 3.94 -9.85
N LEU A 26 18.79 2.67 -9.55
CA LEU A 26 19.62 1.86 -8.65
C LEU A 26 21.03 1.62 -9.22
N GLU A 27 21.17 1.43 -10.53
CA GLU A 27 22.46 1.31 -11.20
C GLU A 27 23.28 2.59 -11.05
N GLY A 28 22.64 3.76 -11.15
CA GLY A 28 23.29 5.05 -10.87
C GLY A 28 23.81 5.17 -9.42
N LEU A 29 23.18 4.47 -8.49
CA LEU A 29 23.55 4.48 -7.06
C LEU A 29 24.56 3.39 -6.66
N LYS A 30 24.94 2.48 -7.55
CA LYS A 30 25.74 1.30 -7.20
C LYS A 30 27.04 1.61 -6.45
N ASN A 31 27.72 2.70 -6.79
CA ASN A 31 28.97 3.12 -6.19
C ASN A 31 28.80 4.00 -4.93
N LYS A 32 27.58 4.39 -4.59
CA LYS A 32 27.29 5.16 -3.38
C LYS A 32 27.31 4.20 -2.17
N PRO A 33 28.10 4.44 -1.13
CA PRO A 33 28.28 3.48 -0.03
C PRO A 33 26.99 3.25 0.78
N GLU A 34 26.19 4.30 0.98
CA GLU A 34 24.93 4.27 1.70
C GLU A 34 23.87 5.06 0.92
N TRP A 35 22.64 4.53 0.87
CA TRP A 35 21.53 5.17 0.18
C TRP A 35 20.63 5.92 1.15
N THR A 36 20.20 7.10 0.78
CA THR A 36 19.30 7.95 1.55
C THR A 36 17.86 7.85 1.02
N ALA A 37 16.89 8.38 1.76
CA ALA A 37 15.50 8.46 1.30
C ALA A 37 15.38 9.28 0.00
N ASP A 38 16.20 10.35 -0.15
CA ASP A 38 16.21 11.17 -1.36
C ASP A 38 16.65 10.42 -2.62
N ASP A 39 17.51 9.42 -2.46
CA ASP A 39 18.01 8.63 -3.59
C ASP A 39 16.91 7.76 -4.23
N THR A 40 15.91 7.33 -3.45
CA THR A 40 14.88 6.41 -3.87
C THR A 40 13.47 7.03 -3.93
N LYS A 41 13.31 8.26 -3.46
CA LYS A 41 12.00 8.93 -3.32
C LYS A 41 11.16 9.00 -4.60
N SER A 42 11.79 8.95 -5.77
CA SER A 42 11.10 9.03 -7.05
C SER A 42 10.21 7.81 -7.35
N PHE A 43 10.43 6.69 -6.64
CA PHE A 43 9.66 5.45 -6.83
C PHE A 43 9.30 4.74 -5.52
N ASP A 44 9.88 5.12 -4.39
CA ASP A 44 9.88 4.35 -3.16
C ASP A 44 8.53 4.37 -2.41
N CYS A 45 7.84 5.52 -2.43
CA CYS A 45 6.52 5.68 -1.82
C CYS A 45 5.48 5.96 -2.91
N MET A 46 4.74 4.92 -3.29
CA MET A 46 3.71 5.00 -4.33
C MET A 46 2.36 5.48 -3.81
N HIS A 47 2.18 5.57 -2.50
CA HIS A 47 0.95 6.08 -1.88
C HIS A 47 0.83 7.62 -2.02
N TYR A 48 -0.37 8.13 -1.76
CA TYR A 48 -0.65 9.57 -1.87
C TYR A 48 -0.14 10.32 -0.64
N LEU A 49 0.14 11.62 -0.82
CA LEU A 49 0.59 12.56 0.22
C LEU A 49 1.96 12.26 0.85
N GLY A 50 2.71 11.25 0.35
CA GLY A 50 4.08 10.98 0.77
C GLY A 50 4.24 10.78 2.28
N ASP A 51 5.30 11.35 2.85
CA ASP A 51 5.65 11.19 4.28
C ASP A 51 4.53 11.63 5.24
N ALA A 52 3.74 12.63 4.85
CA ALA A 52 2.62 13.10 5.67
C ALA A 52 1.54 12.02 5.90
N ALA A 53 1.33 11.10 4.95
CA ALA A 53 0.43 9.97 5.14
C ALA A 53 0.98 8.99 6.19
N ILE A 54 2.29 8.74 6.16
CA ILE A 54 2.96 7.85 7.13
C ILE A 54 2.93 8.48 8.54
N ASP A 55 3.17 9.80 8.65
CA ASP A 55 3.09 10.52 9.93
C ASP A 55 1.67 10.49 10.51
N ASN A 56 0.65 10.59 9.66
CA ASN A 56 -0.73 10.43 10.09
C ASN A 56 -1.00 9.01 10.61
N ALA A 57 -0.50 7.97 9.92
CA ALA A 57 -0.62 6.60 10.40
C ALA A 57 0.06 6.42 11.75
N ALA A 58 1.28 6.91 11.90
CA ALA A 58 2.02 6.83 13.16
C ALA A 58 1.29 7.49 14.32
N LYS A 59 0.68 8.66 14.09
CA LYS A 59 -0.13 9.41 15.07
C LYS A 59 -1.41 8.66 15.43
N GLU A 60 -2.19 8.20 14.46
CA GLU A 60 -3.46 7.48 14.67
C GLU A 60 -3.24 6.15 15.40
N LEU A 61 -2.19 5.43 15.04
CA LEU A 61 -1.79 4.20 15.72
C LEU A 61 -1.24 4.47 17.13
N GLY A 62 -0.65 5.65 17.36
CA GLY A 62 0.01 6.00 18.61
C GLY A 62 1.33 5.24 18.78
N LEU A 63 2.11 5.10 17.69
CA LEU A 63 3.33 4.31 17.64
C LEU A 63 4.34 4.68 18.71
N LYS A 64 4.95 3.67 19.30
CA LYS A 64 6.02 3.80 20.29
C LYS A 64 7.27 3.06 19.83
N ALA A 65 8.44 3.63 20.13
CA ALA A 65 9.70 2.99 19.81
C ALA A 65 9.78 1.56 20.38
N GLY A 66 10.29 0.64 19.58
CA GLY A 66 10.36 -0.77 19.90
C GLY A 66 9.14 -1.62 19.53
N GLU A 67 8.01 -1.01 19.15
CA GLU A 67 6.87 -1.76 18.65
C GLU A 67 7.14 -2.35 17.27
N ARG A 68 6.32 -3.34 16.90
CA ARG A 68 6.36 -4.04 15.61
C ARG A 68 5.17 -3.64 14.75
N VAL A 69 5.45 -3.25 13.51
CA VAL A 69 4.45 -2.85 12.52
C VAL A 69 4.55 -3.79 11.31
N LEU A 70 3.42 -4.35 10.91
CA LEU A 70 3.29 -5.11 9.67
C LEU A 70 2.76 -4.17 8.57
N ASP A 71 3.41 -4.17 7.40
CA ASP A 71 3.02 -3.38 6.22
C ASP A 71 2.51 -4.31 5.12
N ILE A 72 1.21 -4.30 4.86
CA ILE A 72 0.57 -5.16 3.84
C ILE A 72 0.60 -4.44 2.50
N GLY A 73 1.31 -5.04 1.53
CA GLY A 73 1.59 -4.43 0.23
C GLY A 73 2.69 -3.39 0.34
N SER A 74 3.83 -3.79 0.91
CA SER A 74 4.90 -2.88 1.29
C SER A 74 5.67 -2.26 0.10
N GLY A 75 5.47 -2.75 -1.11
CA GLY A 75 6.16 -2.26 -2.30
C GLY A 75 7.69 -2.29 -2.10
N PHE A 76 8.35 -1.21 -2.43
CA PHE A 76 9.80 -1.06 -2.24
C PHE A 76 10.24 -0.84 -0.78
N GLY A 77 9.32 -0.88 0.19
CA GLY A 77 9.59 -0.80 1.62
C GLY A 77 9.83 0.62 2.17
N GLY A 78 9.46 1.65 1.42
CA GLY A 78 9.65 3.06 1.83
C GLY A 78 8.96 3.39 3.14
N THR A 79 7.70 3.00 3.30
CA THR A 79 6.92 3.17 4.54
C THR A 79 7.64 2.56 5.73
N GLY A 80 8.10 1.31 5.62
CA GLY A 80 8.79 0.62 6.70
C GLY A 80 10.09 1.30 7.11
N ARG A 81 10.91 1.74 6.14
CA ARG A 81 12.14 2.49 6.42
C ARG A 81 11.87 3.84 7.07
N TYR A 82 10.82 4.54 6.63
CA TYR A 82 10.42 5.81 7.23
C TYR A 82 9.99 5.62 8.69
N LEU A 83 9.10 4.66 8.96
CA LEU A 83 8.62 4.36 10.31
C LEU A 83 9.77 3.95 11.25
N TYR A 84 10.71 3.13 10.78
CA TYR A 84 11.88 2.79 11.57
C TYR A 84 12.72 4.03 11.93
N ARG A 85 13.03 4.87 10.95
CA ARG A 85 13.92 6.03 11.16
C ARG A 85 13.31 7.11 12.05
N HIS A 86 12.02 7.38 11.89
CA HIS A 86 11.36 8.51 12.56
C HIS A 86 10.65 8.12 13.85
N TYR A 87 10.22 6.86 13.97
CA TYR A 87 9.44 6.39 15.12
C TYR A 87 10.11 5.25 15.91
N GLY A 88 11.22 4.71 15.42
CA GLY A 88 11.98 3.68 16.14
C GLY A 88 11.29 2.32 16.22
N VAL A 89 10.31 2.06 15.38
CA VAL A 89 9.58 0.78 15.31
C VAL A 89 10.31 -0.21 14.41
N ALA A 90 10.14 -1.52 14.65
CA ALA A 90 10.56 -2.55 13.72
C ALA A 90 9.43 -2.83 12.72
N THR A 91 9.74 -2.93 11.44
CA THR A 91 8.72 -3.15 10.40
C THR A 91 8.96 -4.44 9.63
N THR A 92 7.86 -5.14 9.32
CA THR A 92 7.85 -6.30 8.43
C THR A 92 6.91 -5.98 7.27
N GLY A 93 7.47 -5.83 6.07
CA GLY A 93 6.70 -5.62 4.86
C GLY A 93 6.39 -6.94 4.16
N ILE A 94 5.16 -7.10 3.68
CA ILE A 94 4.75 -8.23 2.85
C ILE A 94 4.50 -7.71 1.44
N GLU A 95 5.24 -8.27 0.48
CA GLU A 95 5.15 -7.89 -0.93
C GLU A 95 4.92 -9.14 -1.79
N LEU A 96 3.86 -9.09 -2.60
CA LEU A 96 3.47 -10.21 -3.46
C LEU A 96 4.44 -10.41 -4.63
N GLN A 97 4.87 -9.29 -5.24
CA GLN A 97 5.71 -9.30 -6.43
C GLN A 97 7.18 -9.50 -6.04
N LYS A 98 7.76 -10.61 -6.51
CA LYS A 98 9.12 -11.02 -6.16
C LYS A 98 10.17 -9.98 -6.52
N ASP A 99 10.07 -9.40 -7.71
CA ASP A 99 11.05 -8.43 -8.22
C ASP A 99 11.06 -7.15 -7.37
N ILE A 100 9.87 -6.69 -6.94
CA ILE A 100 9.74 -5.54 -6.05
C ILE A 100 10.31 -5.84 -4.68
N HIS A 101 10.02 -7.03 -4.14
CA HIS A 101 10.59 -7.51 -2.88
C HIS A 101 12.13 -7.55 -2.92
N GLU A 102 12.75 -8.07 -3.98
CA GLU A 102 14.22 -8.14 -4.13
C GLU A 102 14.84 -6.73 -4.16
N ILE A 103 14.18 -5.80 -4.83
CA ILE A 103 14.56 -4.38 -4.82
C ILE A 103 14.44 -3.80 -3.41
N ALA A 104 13.32 -4.04 -2.71
CA ALA A 104 13.10 -3.59 -1.34
C ALA A 104 14.19 -4.08 -0.39
N GLN A 105 14.56 -5.36 -0.46
CA GLN A 105 15.66 -5.93 0.33
C GLN A 105 16.99 -5.22 0.05
N THR A 106 17.28 -4.95 -1.23
CA THR A 106 18.49 -4.24 -1.64
C THR A 106 18.53 -2.84 -1.04
N ILE A 107 17.41 -2.09 -1.14
CA ILE A 107 17.33 -0.74 -0.57
C ILE A 107 17.44 -0.78 0.95
N ASN A 108 16.75 -1.70 1.62
CA ASN A 108 16.82 -1.85 3.08
C ASN A 108 18.26 -2.06 3.57
N LYS A 109 18.98 -2.96 2.90
CA LYS A 109 20.40 -3.22 3.21
C LYS A 109 21.28 -2.00 2.96
N ARG A 110 21.13 -1.34 1.81
CA ARG A 110 21.95 -0.19 1.39
C ARG A 110 21.66 1.09 2.17
N SER A 111 20.50 1.16 2.81
CA SER A 111 20.08 2.31 3.62
C SER A 111 20.26 2.11 5.12
N GLY A 112 20.97 1.05 5.55
CA GLY A 112 21.22 0.77 6.96
C GLY A 112 19.98 0.35 7.77
N ALA A 113 18.87 0.01 7.10
CA ALA A 113 17.61 -0.39 7.76
C ALA A 113 17.36 -1.91 7.74
N GLY A 114 18.29 -2.71 7.22
CA GLY A 114 18.07 -4.12 6.87
C GLY A 114 17.61 -5.02 8.03
N ASP A 115 18.02 -4.73 9.26
CA ASP A 115 17.63 -5.52 10.44
C ASP A 115 16.32 -5.04 11.10
N ARG A 116 15.80 -3.90 10.67
CA ARG A 116 14.65 -3.23 11.28
C ARG A 116 13.49 -2.97 10.32
N ALA A 117 13.77 -2.94 9.02
CA ALA A 117 12.77 -2.90 7.96
C ALA A 117 12.94 -4.15 7.10
N ILE A 118 12.28 -5.23 7.50
CA ILE A 118 12.38 -6.53 6.84
C ILE A 118 11.32 -6.60 5.73
N SER A 119 11.62 -7.26 4.61
CA SER A 119 10.65 -7.54 3.57
C SER A 119 10.55 -9.05 3.33
N PHE A 120 9.32 -9.56 3.24
CA PHE A 120 9.01 -10.94 2.84
C PHE A 120 8.25 -10.94 1.53
N ASN A 121 8.64 -11.87 0.64
CA ASN A 121 7.89 -12.12 -0.57
C ASN A 121 6.82 -13.18 -0.34
N GLY A 122 5.59 -12.86 -0.69
CA GLY A 122 4.48 -13.80 -0.66
C GLY A 122 3.11 -13.14 -0.58
N ASN A 123 2.11 -13.98 -0.76
CA ASN A 123 0.72 -13.57 -0.58
C ASN A 123 0.40 -13.47 0.92
N PHE A 124 0.05 -12.28 1.39
CA PHE A 124 -0.34 -12.07 2.79
C PHE A 124 -1.41 -13.06 3.24
N LEU A 125 -2.36 -13.39 2.37
CA LEU A 125 -3.46 -14.31 2.71
C LEU A 125 -3.00 -15.74 3.02
N GLU A 126 -1.83 -16.15 2.53
CA GLU A 126 -1.31 -17.52 2.61
C GLU A 126 -0.11 -17.66 3.54
N LEU A 127 0.64 -16.57 3.79
CA LEU A 127 1.85 -16.61 4.61
C LEU A 127 1.56 -17.08 6.04
N ASP A 128 2.48 -17.88 6.59
CA ASP A 128 2.45 -18.26 7.99
C ASP A 128 2.62 -17.01 8.88
N PRO A 129 1.75 -16.80 9.89
CA PRO A 129 1.86 -15.68 10.82
C PRO A 129 3.23 -15.55 11.50
N SER A 130 3.91 -16.65 11.78
CA SER A 130 5.23 -16.64 12.41
C SER A 130 6.30 -15.96 11.54
N LEU A 131 6.21 -16.12 10.21
CA LEU A 131 7.11 -15.45 9.26
C LEU A 131 6.90 -13.93 9.22
N MET A 132 5.69 -13.47 9.55
CA MET A 132 5.36 -12.05 9.63
C MET A 132 5.75 -11.40 10.96
N GLY A 133 6.35 -12.18 11.88
CA GLY A 133 6.67 -11.72 13.24
C GLY A 133 5.43 -11.56 14.13
N ALA A 134 4.32 -12.25 13.79
CA ALA A 134 3.10 -12.21 14.59
C ALA A 134 3.29 -12.82 16.00
N PRO A 135 2.55 -12.32 17.01
CA PRO A 135 1.63 -11.19 16.91
C PRO A 135 2.36 -9.85 16.78
N VAL A 136 1.76 -8.88 16.09
CA VAL A 136 2.31 -7.53 15.88
C VAL A 136 1.46 -6.48 16.61
N ASN A 137 2.08 -5.34 16.96
CA ASN A 137 1.37 -4.27 17.67
C ASN A 137 0.41 -3.54 16.72
N HIS A 138 0.84 -3.28 15.48
CA HIS A 138 0.06 -2.53 14.51
C HIS A 138 0.25 -3.07 13.10
N ILE A 139 -0.75 -2.78 12.25
CA ILE A 139 -0.73 -3.04 10.82
C ILE A 139 -0.98 -1.73 10.08
N VAL A 140 -0.25 -1.51 8.98
CA VAL A 140 -0.52 -0.45 8.00
C VAL A 140 -0.74 -1.06 6.63
N SER A 141 -1.56 -0.38 5.81
CA SER A 141 -1.70 -0.70 4.38
C SER A 141 -2.05 0.56 3.61
N PHE A 142 -1.28 0.86 2.59
CA PHE A 142 -1.45 2.03 1.76
C PHE A 142 -1.67 1.63 0.30
N LEU A 143 -2.85 1.92 -0.25
CA LEU A 143 -3.22 1.65 -1.65
C LEU A 143 -2.94 0.18 -2.07
N CYS A 144 -3.25 -0.77 -1.19
CA CYS A 144 -3.05 -2.19 -1.45
C CYS A 144 -4.34 -3.00 -1.36
N VAL A 145 -5.22 -2.69 -0.39
CA VAL A 145 -6.45 -3.45 -0.14
C VAL A 145 -7.37 -3.46 -1.36
N LEU A 146 -7.35 -2.41 -2.18
CA LEU A 146 -8.11 -2.31 -3.43
C LEU A 146 -7.76 -3.43 -4.45
N HIS A 147 -6.58 -4.02 -4.34
CA HIS A 147 -6.13 -5.10 -5.23
C HIS A 147 -6.54 -6.49 -4.74
N ILE A 148 -7.05 -6.61 -3.51
CA ILE A 148 -7.35 -7.88 -2.84
C ILE A 148 -8.87 -8.09 -2.73
N PRO A 149 -9.47 -8.88 -3.62
CA PRO A 149 -10.93 -9.10 -3.59
C PRO A 149 -11.39 -10.01 -2.44
N GLU A 150 -10.50 -10.83 -1.87
CA GLU A 150 -10.79 -11.73 -0.74
C GLU A 150 -10.78 -10.99 0.61
N ARG A 151 -11.50 -9.88 0.70
CA ARG A 151 -11.43 -8.92 1.81
C ARG A 151 -11.81 -9.53 3.16
N VAL A 152 -12.77 -10.45 3.19
CA VAL A 152 -13.15 -11.17 4.42
C VAL A 152 -11.97 -11.98 4.97
N VAL A 153 -11.24 -12.67 4.09
CA VAL A 153 -10.04 -13.43 4.46
C VAL A 153 -8.92 -12.48 4.90
N LEU A 154 -8.71 -11.40 4.13
CA LEU A 154 -7.73 -10.36 4.42
C LEU A 154 -7.91 -9.78 5.82
N PHE A 155 -9.10 -9.26 6.13
CA PHE A 155 -9.35 -8.60 7.41
C PHE A 155 -9.37 -9.59 8.58
N LYS A 156 -9.88 -10.80 8.36
CA LYS A 156 -9.80 -11.85 9.39
C LYS A 156 -8.36 -12.18 9.74
N LYS A 157 -7.50 -12.35 8.74
CA LYS A 157 -6.08 -12.62 8.95
C LYS A 157 -5.35 -11.44 9.60
N ALA A 158 -5.65 -10.20 9.17
CA ALA A 158 -5.12 -9.00 9.80
C ALA A 158 -5.51 -8.93 11.29
N TYR A 159 -6.77 -9.26 11.61
CA TYR A 159 -7.21 -9.37 13.00
C TYR A 159 -6.44 -10.42 13.78
N ASP A 160 -6.25 -11.60 13.22
CA ASP A 160 -5.62 -12.74 13.91
C ASP A 160 -4.15 -12.48 14.23
N VAL A 161 -3.41 -11.79 13.36
CA VAL A 161 -1.97 -11.51 13.56
C VAL A 161 -1.69 -10.31 14.48
N LEU A 162 -2.70 -9.50 14.82
CA LEU A 162 -2.56 -8.41 15.78
C LEU A 162 -2.57 -8.90 17.23
N GLU A 163 -1.83 -8.22 18.07
CA GLU A 163 -1.97 -8.32 19.55
C GLU A 163 -3.34 -7.81 20.00
N PRO A 164 -3.87 -8.26 21.15
CA PRO A 164 -5.04 -7.62 21.76
C PRO A 164 -4.80 -6.12 21.95
N GLY A 165 -5.76 -5.29 21.55
CA GLY A 165 -5.62 -3.84 21.55
C GLY A 165 -4.80 -3.27 20.40
N GLY A 166 -4.18 -4.09 19.57
CA GLY A 166 -3.46 -3.69 18.36
C GLY A 166 -4.38 -3.02 17.34
N LYS A 167 -3.81 -2.19 16.48
CA LYS A 167 -4.57 -1.39 15.52
C LYS A 167 -4.18 -1.69 14.08
N LEU A 168 -5.17 -1.57 13.19
CA LEU A 168 -5.04 -1.59 11.74
C LEU A 168 -5.32 -0.20 11.18
N TYR A 169 -4.40 0.32 10.36
CA TYR A 169 -4.55 1.57 9.63
C TYR A 169 -4.53 1.31 8.13
N ILE A 170 -5.51 1.84 7.42
CA ILE A 170 -5.64 1.69 5.97
C ILE A 170 -5.85 3.07 5.34
N GLU A 171 -5.11 3.37 4.26
CA GLU A 171 -5.48 4.40 3.30
C GLU A 171 -5.75 3.74 1.95
N ASP A 172 -7.00 3.80 1.48
CA ASP A 172 -7.40 3.10 0.25
C ASP A 172 -8.64 3.72 -0.42
N PHE A 173 -8.97 3.22 -1.60
CA PHE A 173 -10.14 3.63 -2.36
C PHE A 173 -11.42 3.05 -1.78
N PHE A 174 -12.53 3.77 -2.01
CA PHE A 174 -13.89 3.28 -1.79
C PHE A 174 -14.87 3.88 -2.81
N ALA A 175 -15.98 3.20 -3.06
CA ALA A 175 -17.05 3.72 -3.90
C ALA A 175 -17.90 4.73 -3.11
N ARG A 176 -18.04 5.95 -3.64
CA ARG A 176 -18.89 7.01 -3.08
C ARG A 176 -20.31 6.97 -3.60
N ALA A 177 -20.49 6.37 -4.76
CA ALA A 177 -21.76 6.17 -5.43
C ALA A 177 -21.70 4.87 -6.28
N PRO A 178 -22.84 4.35 -6.77
CA PRO A 178 -22.83 3.24 -7.71
C PRO A 178 -21.90 3.53 -8.90
N LEU A 179 -21.00 2.60 -9.16
CA LEU A 179 -20.02 2.74 -10.23
C LEU A 179 -20.67 2.48 -11.59
N ASP A 180 -20.47 3.39 -12.52
CA ASP A 180 -20.85 3.16 -13.92
C ASP A 180 -19.91 2.18 -14.62
N ARG A 181 -20.28 1.76 -15.82
CA ARG A 181 -19.53 0.78 -16.59
C ARG A 181 -18.10 1.24 -16.90
N ASN A 182 -17.93 2.50 -17.24
CA ASN A 182 -16.62 3.07 -17.59
C ASN A 182 -15.66 3.05 -16.39
N ASN A 183 -16.15 3.48 -15.21
CA ASN A 183 -15.36 3.44 -13.99
C ASN A 183 -15.01 2.00 -13.58
N LEU A 184 -15.95 1.05 -13.72
CA LEU A 184 -15.67 -0.37 -13.46
C LEU A 184 -14.61 -0.95 -14.39
N GLU A 185 -14.66 -0.64 -15.68
CA GLU A 185 -13.69 -1.09 -16.68
C GLU A 185 -12.30 -0.46 -16.39
N THR A 186 -12.25 0.83 -16.08
CA THR A 186 -11.00 1.53 -15.73
C THR A 186 -10.39 0.99 -14.43
N LEU A 187 -11.18 0.81 -13.38
CA LEU A 187 -10.71 0.25 -12.12
C LEU A 187 -10.11 -1.15 -12.31
N ARG A 188 -10.79 -2.02 -13.07
CA ARG A 188 -10.32 -3.38 -13.31
C ARG A 188 -9.09 -3.43 -14.23
N GLY A 189 -9.11 -2.68 -15.34
CA GLY A 189 -8.09 -2.75 -16.37
C GLY A 189 -6.85 -1.92 -16.06
N SER A 190 -7.03 -0.65 -15.68
CA SER A 190 -5.90 0.28 -15.49
C SER A 190 -5.40 0.33 -14.05
N VAL A 191 -6.30 0.15 -13.06
CA VAL A 191 -5.96 0.29 -11.63
C VAL A 191 -5.74 -1.06 -10.96
N SER A 192 -6.11 -2.17 -11.61
CA SER A 192 -6.08 -3.53 -11.02
C SER A 192 -6.91 -3.62 -9.73
N CYS A 193 -8.07 -2.95 -9.72
CA CYS A 193 -9.04 -2.98 -8.63
C CYS A 193 -10.25 -3.83 -9.04
N PRO A 194 -10.27 -5.12 -8.73
CA PRO A 194 -11.35 -6.03 -9.17
C PRO A 194 -12.67 -5.80 -8.44
N TYR A 195 -12.61 -5.28 -7.21
CA TYR A 195 -13.76 -5.01 -6.36
C TYR A 195 -13.54 -3.76 -5.52
N LEU A 196 -14.51 -2.85 -5.53
CA LEU A 196 -14.47 -1.62 -4.75
C LEU A 196 -15.78 -1.46 -3.96
N PRO A 197 -15.79 -1.69 -2.63
CA PRO A 197 -16.96 -1.52 -1.80
C PRO A 197 -17.28 -0.04 -1.58
N ASP A 198 -18.55 0.25 -1.31
CA ASP A 198 -18.93 1.52 -0.70
C ASP A 198 -18.52 1.56 0.79
N LYS A 199 -18.67 2.73 1.41
CA LYS A 199 -18.32 2.93 2.83
C LYS A 199 -19.00 1.93 3.75
N SER A 200 -20.30 1.68 3.54
CA SER A 200 -21.09 0.80 4.41
C SER A 200 -20.62 -0.65 4.35
N HIS A 201 -20.38 -1.16 3.13
CA HIS A 201 -19.85 -2.51 2.93
C HIS A 201 -18.41 -2.62 3.46
N TYR A 202 -17.58 -1.62 3.23
CA TYR A 202 -16.21 -1.61 3.75
C TYR A 202 -16.19 -1.73 5.28
N MET A 203 -17.02 -0.94 5.97
CA MET A 203 -17.15 -0.99 7.43
C MET A 203 -17.68 -2.36 7.90
N GLN A 204 -18.70 -2.91 7.23
CA GLN A 204 -19.24 -4.23 7.56
C GLN A 204 -18.20 -5.35 7.42
N GLU A 205 -17.34 -5.31 6.40
CA GLU A 205 -16.26 -6.28 6.20
C GLU A 205 -15.25 -6.24 7.36
N LEU A 206 -14.87 -5.04 7.82
CA LEU A 206 -13.98 -4.86 8.97
C LEU A 206 -14.61 -5.33 10.28
N GLU A 207 -15.86 -4.94 10.53
CA GLU A 207 -16.62 -5.35 11.72
C GLU A 207 -16.86 -6.86 11.76
N ALA A 208 -17.14 -7.49 10.61
CA ALA A 208 -17.30 -8.94 10.50
C ALA A 208 -16.02 -9.71 10.83
N ALA A 209 -14.85 -9.10 10.60
CA ALA A 209 -13.55 -9.65 11.01
C ALA A 209 -13.27 -9.50 12.52
N GLY A 210 -14.08 -8.70 13.25
CA GLY A 210 -13.97 -8.47 14.70
C GLY A 210 -13.38 -7.11 15.08
N PHE A 211 -13.06 -6.27 14.10
CA PHE A 211 -12.51 -4.94 14.39
C PHE A 211 -13.56 -3.97 14.93
N GLU A 212 -13.15 -3.09 15.83
CA GLU A 212 -13.84 -1.86 16.14
C GLU A 212 -13.26 -0.73 15.27
N ILE A 213 -14.10 -0.07 14.47
CA ILE A 213 -13.69 1.06 13.66
C ILE A 213 -13.65 2.29 14.56
N THR A 214 -12.45 2.81 14.81
CA THR A 214 -12.23 3.95 15.69
C THR A 214 -12.21 5.28 14.94
N ASN A 215 -11.87 5.27 13.64
CA ASN A 215 -11.88 6.47 12.82
C ASN A 215 -12.14 6.13 11.35
N TRP A 216 -12.90 6.99 10.68
CA TRP A 216 -13.10 6.99 9.22
C TRP A 216 -13.03 8.43 8.71
N VAL A 217 -12.03 8.73 7.90
CA VAL A 217 -11.86 10.04 7.27
C VAL A 217 -12.05 9.91 5.77
N ASP A 218 -12.98 10.67 5.21
CA ASP A 218 -13.15 10.78 3.75
C ASP A 218 -12.04 11.70 3.20
N MET A 219 -11.13 11.14 2.44
CA MET A 219 -9.99 11.81 1.82
C MET A 219 -10.26 12.23 0.38
N SER A 220 -11.48 12.02 -0.12
CA SER A 220 -11.80 12.13 -1.55
C SER A 220 -11.41 13.46 -2.17
N THR A 221 -11.72 14.58 -1.50
CA THR A 221 -11.37 15.91 -2.01
C THR A 221 -9.85 16.08 -2.11
N THR A 222 -9.13 15.79 -1.04
CA THR A 222 -7.67 15.91 -0.99
C THR A 222 -6.99 15.01 -2.01
N TRP A 223 -7.50 13.79 -2.18
CA TRP A 223 -6.92 12.83 -3.14
C TRP A 223 -7.25 13.19 -4.58
N THR A 224 -8.45 13.70 -4.87
CA THR A 224 -8.79 14.21 -6.20
C THR A 224 -7.84 15.33 -6.62
N GLU A 225 -7.60 16.31 -5.74
CA GLU A 225 -6.66 17.40 -6.00
C GLU A 225 -5.23 16.90 -6.20
N PHE A 226 -4.79 15.95 -5.36
CA PHE A 226 -3.46 15.36 -5.45
C PHE A 226 -3.25 14.61 -6.77
N VAL A 227 -4.19 13.73 -7.13
CA VAL A 227 -4.10 12.92 -8.36
C VAL A 227 -4.17 13.80 -9.60
N HIS A 228 -5.09 14.77 -9.62
CA HIS A 228 -5.20 15.74 -10.73
C HIS A 228 -3.89 16.51 -10.96
N ARG A 229 -3.29 17.03 -9.88
CA ARG A 229 -1.99 17.71 -9.97
C ARG A 229 -0.91 16.77 -10.50
N ARG A 230 -0.80 15.54 -9.96
CA ARG A 230 0.21 14.56 -10.37
C ARG A 230 0.04 14.13 -11.82
N ALA A 231 -1.18 13.87 -12.28
CA ALA A 231 -1.45 13.59 -13.69
C ALA A 231 -1.02 14.74 -14.60
N GLY A 232 -1.30 15.99 -14.20
CA GLY A 232 -0.86 17.17 -14.90
C GLY A 232 0.66 17.37 -14.94
N GLU A 233 1.36 17.02 -13.87
CA GLU A 233 2.84 17.06 -13.80
C GLU A 233 3.43 16.01 -14.75
N TYR A 234 2.91 14.80 -14.74
CA TYR A 234 3.39 13.69 -15.57
C TYR A 234 3.20 13.94 -17.06
N LYS A 235 2.08 14.52 -17.46
CA LYS A 235 1.86 14.94 -18.87
C LYS A 235 2.89 15.94 -19.39
N LYS A 236 3.49 16.73 -18.50
CA LYS A 236 4.47 17.76 -18.87
C LYS A 236 5.91 17.26 -18.87
N ASP A 237 6.15 16.06 -18.33
CA ASP A 237 7.49 15.48 -18.23
C ASP A 237 7.70 14.43 -19.33
N PRO A 238 8.40 14.77 -20.44
CA PRO A 238 8.63 13.84 -21.53
C PRO A 238 9.62 12.71 -21.19
N SER A 239 10.28 12.78 -20.03
CA SER A 239 11.18 11.72 -19.55
C SER A 239 10.44 10.57 -18.89
N LEU A 240 9.16 10.77 -18.55
CA LEU A 240 8.33 9.75 -17.93
C LEU A 240 7.77 8.79 -18.98
N ASP A 241 7.63 7.54 -18.53
CA ASP A 241 7.05 6.48 -19.32
C ASP A 241 5.57 6.77 -19.65
N ALA A 242 5.18 6.51 -20.91
CA ALA A 242 3.83 6.74 -21.39
C ALA A 242 2.77 5.93 -20.62
N ASP A 243 3.10 4.70 -20.19
CA ASP A 243 2.18 3.85 -19.43
C ASP A 243 1.94 4.41 -18.02
N LEU A 244 2.98 4.97 -17.37
CA LEU A 244 2.84 5.62 -16.08
C LEU A 244 1.96 6.88 -16.18
N THR A 245 2.14 7.65 -17.24
CA THR A 245 1.28 8.81 -17.54
C THR A 245 -0.17 8.36 -17.78
N ALA A 246 -0.39 7.32 -18.59
CA ALA A 246 -1.71 6.77 -18.84
C ALA A 246 -2.38 6.22 -17.57
N PHE A 247 -1.63 5.59 -16.69
CA PHE A 247 -2.12 5.13 -15.39
C PHE A 247 -2.67 6.31 -14.55
N TYR A 248 -1.87 7.38 -14.39
CA TYR A 248 -2.33 8.53 -13.60
C TYR A 248 -3.47 9.30 -14.27
N ASP A 249 -3.56 9.31 -15.60
CA ASP A 249 -4.71 9.85 -16.31
C ASP A 249 -5.99 9.05 -16.04
N ALA A 250 -5.87 7.72 -16.03
CA ALA A 250 -6.99 6.84 -15.70
C ALA A 250 -7.48 7.05 -14.27
N VAL A 251 -6.55 7.15 -13.31
CA VAL A 251 -6.89 7.42 -11.90
C VAL A 251 -7.51 8.81 -11.74
N ASP A 252 -6.97 9.84 -12.39
CA ASP A 252 -7.54 11.19 -12.35
C ASP A 252 -8.97 11.21 -12.88
N ALA A 253 -9.23 10.55 -14.01
CA ALA A 253 -10.58 10.46 -14.58
C ALA A 253 -11.57 9.77 -13.63
N VAL A 254 -11.16 8.69 -12.97
CA VAL A 254 -11.99 7.94 -12.01
C VAL A 254 -12.34 8.81 -10.79
N PHE A 255 -11.38 9.56 -10.25
CA PHE A 255 -11.63 10.47 -9.12
C PHE A 255 -12.47 11.70 -9.53
N ALA A 256 -12.19 12.30 -10.69
CA ALA A 256 -12.93 13.44 -11.21
C ALA A 256 -14.41 13.11 -11.45
N GLY A 257 -14.74 11.86 -11.77
CA GLY A 257 -16.12 11.38 -11.92
C GLY A 257 -16.92 11.37 -10.63
N GLY A 258 -16.27 11.51 -9.45
CA GLY A 258 -16.91 11.62 -8.15
C GLY A 258 -17.53 10.32 -7.60
N GLN A 259 -17.50 9.22 -8.34
CA GLN A 259 -18.02 7.91 -7.91
C GLN A 259 -17.00 7.13 -7.08
N VAL A 260 -15.72 7.47 -7.19
CA VAL A 260 -14.63 6.88 -6.41
C VAL A 260 -14.05 7.94 -5.49
N GLY A 261 -13.66 7.54 -4.31
CA GLY A 261 -12.99 8.38 -3.35
C GLY A 261 -11.89 7.64 -2.61
N GLY A 262 -11.18 8.39 -1.76
CA GLY A 262 -10.19 7.86 -0.84
C GLY A 262 -10.69 7.89 0.58
N ALA A 263 -10.31 6.91 1.37
CA ALA A 263 -10.59 6.82 2.78
C ALA A 263 -9.33 6.55 3.58
N ARG A 264 -9.28 7.12 4.77
CA ARG A 264 -8.39 6.74 5.87
C ARG A 264 -9.22 6.06 6.94
N VAL A 265 -8.85 4.83 7.28
CA VAL A 265 -9.59 4.01 8.24
C VAL A 265 -8.65 3.54 9.33
N THR A 266 -9.03 3.74 10.59
CA THR A 266 -8.33 3.19 11.75
C THR A 266 -9.27 2.25 12.49
N CYS A 267 -8.79 1.04 12.74
CA CYS A 267 -9.52 0.00 13.46
C CYS A 267 -8.70 -0.53 14.62
N GLN A 268 -9.37 -1.06 15.64
CA GLN A 268 -8.74 -1.67 16.80
C GLN A 268 -9.24 -3.11 17.00
N LYS A 269 -8.32 -4.00 17.32
CA LYS A 269 -8.63 -5.35 17.81
C LYS A 269 -9.07 -5.26 19.27
N LYS A 270 -10.27 -5.74 19.56
CA LYS A 270 -10.78 -5.89 20.94
C LYS A 270 -10.10 -7.01 21.69
#